data_647651d0ec44976da9c43d3ebf7db05c
#
_entry.id   647651d0ec44976da9c43d3ebf7db05c
#
_cell.length_a   1.000
_cell.length_b   1.000
_cell.length_c   1.000
_cell.angle_alpha   90.00
_cell.angle_beta   90.00
_cell.angle_gamma   90.00
#
_symmetry.space_group_name_H-M   'P 1'
#
loop_
_entity.id
_entity.type
_entity.pdbx_description
1 polymer ?
#
loop_
_entity_poly.entity_id
_entity_poly.type
_entity_poly.pdbx_seq_one_letter_code
_entity_poly.pdbx_strand_id
1 'polypeptide(L)'
;MELAKKEYSKLELKQEVNISISNREKKIGNVSQTINNKAAGQQTYIITEKYTPPTASHIERSKVKEVTVLYRGSTAPTLASGLTPFHKDSLDVWTDWGVNDIPTAIQITNGGGSTVTPQLKTSAETLKQTMKLYPNAQIYVYGHSLGSMNAQYAIADLDKKDIKRISGGFFYQGPNIYSNLTPKQQDTVKAINALDRLFNFIDRKDYVPIGYGIGDPTIGHLIEVESKKAGMVEQHMWGGYQFDKEGNILTNKEGSLQLAKYVTAQQLAAINIMRTSFTKSGGGLSSSEEIFLDAAEALAITQGMKQTIQGEIRALKDVFDKEIENAEELWRDTLSDARDIGSNLYESEILAALAWGGATEPEIVIDTVQDCEKSLVEATKIEQEYDKLLERINEAIKSQLKTDQELAKQIGSMYG
;
A
#
# COMPACT_ATOMS: atom_id res chain seq x y z
N MET A 1 -1.70 -5.22 -3.13
CA MET A 1 -1.03 -5.38 -4.42
C MET A 1 -1.53 -6.61 -5.18
N GLU A 2 -1.42 -7.84 -4.67
CA GLU A 2 -1.82 -9.05 -5.42
C GLU A 2 -3.27 -9.02 -5.92
N LEU A 3 -4.17 -8.43 -5.13
CA LEU A 3 -5.56 -8.25 -5.57
C LEU A 3 -5.69 -7.18 -6.67
N ALA A 4 -4.94 -6.08 -6.59
CA ALA A 4 -4.93 -5.08 -7.65
C ALA A 4 -4.40 -5.66 -8.99
N LYS A 5 -3.40 -6.53 -8.97
CA LYS A 5 -2.91 -7.23 -10.17
C LYS A 5 -4.00 -8.05 -10.88
N LYS A 6 -5.01 -8.53 -10.14
CA LYS A 6 -6.13 -9.28 -10.73
C LYS A 6 -7.00 -8.44 -11.67
N GLU A 7 -6.96 -7.10 -11.58
CA GLU A 7 -7.70 -6.23 -12.49
C GLU A 7 -7.29 -6.41 -13.97
N TYR A 8 -6.03 -6.79 -14.21
CA TYR A 8 -5.50 -7.07 -15.55
C TYR A 8 -5.81 -8.48 -16.05
N SER A 9 -6.26 -9.36 -15.18
CA SER A 9 -6.74 -10.68 -15.58
C SER A 9 -8.14 -10.55 -16.23
N LYS A 10 -8.43 -11.37 -17.24
CA LYS A 10 -9.79 -11.49 -17.75
C LYS A 10 -10.62 -12.28 -16.78
N LEU A 11 -11.23 -11.58 -15.80
CA LEU A 11 -12.11 -12.22 -14.83
C LEU A 11 -13.52 -12.41 -15.44
N GLU A 12 -14.05 -13.61 -15.26
CA GLU A 12 -15.38 -13.99 -15.77
C GLU A 12 -16.41 -14.02 -14.63
N LEU A 13 -17.68 -13.86 -14.97
CA LEU A 13 -18.76 -13.98 -14.00
C LEU A 13 -18.73 -15.34 -13.31
N LYS A 14 -18.98 -15.37 -12.01
CA LYS A 14 -18.91 -16.54 -11.12
C LYS A 14 -17.49 -17.04 -10.80
N GLN A 15 -16.49 -16.57 -11.53
CA GLN A 15 -15.11 -16.99 -11.27
C GLN A 15 -14.72 -16.70 -9.83
N GLU A 16 -14.08 -17.67 -9.18
CA GLU A 16 -13.47 -17.50 -7.88
C GLU A 16 -12.19 -16.68 -8.01
N VAL A 17 -12.01 -15.70 -7.13
CA VAL A 17 -10.84 -14.83 -7.08
C VAL A 17 -10.02 -15.21 -5.87
N ASN A 18 -8.84 -15.76 -6.14
CA ASN A 18 -7.84 -16.12 -5.15
C ASN A 18 -6.59 -15.29 -5.33
N ILE A 19 -5.92 -14.96 -4.22
CA ILE A 19 -4.60 -14.32 -4.20
C ILE A 19 -3.61 -15.19 -3.44
N SER A 20 -2.35 -15.12 -3.83
CA SER A 20 -1.28 -15.82 -3.13
C SER A 20 -0.51 -14.82 -2.27
N ILE A 21 -0.37 -15.10 -0.97
CA ILE A 21 0.42 -14.31 -0.02
C ILE A 21 1.37 -15.28 0.69
N SER A 22 2.67 -15.07 0.58
CA SER A 22 3.69 -15.91 1.24
C SER A 22 3.44 -17.41 1.04
N ASN A 23 3.19 -17.83 -0.20
CA ASN A 23 2.87 -19.21 -0.61
C ASN A 23 1.57 -19.80 -0.02
N ARG A 24 0.68 -18.95 0.48
CA ARG A 24 -0.67 -19.36 0.92
C ARG A 24 -1.71 -18.75 0.01
N GLU A 25 -2.63 -19.56 -0.48
CA GLU A 25 -3.80 -19.06 -1.21
C GLU A 25 -4.84 -18.52 -0.24
N LYS A 26 -5.35 -17.33 -0.55
CA LYS A 26 -6.46 -16.71 0.16
C LYS A 26 -7.57 -16.45 -0.84
N LYS A 27 -8.75 -17.02 -0.60
CA LYS A 27 -9.97 -16.70 -1.32
C LYS A 27 -10.45 -15.30 -0.94
N ILE A 28 -10.72 -14.48 -1.95
CA ILE A 28 -11.31 -13.15 -1.80
C ILE A 28 -12.84 -13.23 -2.00
N GLY A 29 -13.30 -13.98 -2.97
CA GLY A 29 -14.72 -14.13 -3.25
C GLY A 29 -14.97 -14.59 -4.68
N ASN A 30 -16.16 -14.26 -5.21
CA ASN A 30 -16.56 -14.59 -6.56
C ASN A 30 -16.96 -13.33 -7.34
N VAL A 31 -16.60 -13.28 -8.61
CA VAL A 31 -17.00 -12.19 -9.51
C VAL A 31 -18.51 -12.19 -9.69
N SER A 32 -19.18 -11.21 -9.11
CA SER A 32 -20.63 -11.05 -9.14
C SER A 32 -21.13 -10.12 -10.23
N GLN A 33 -20.25 -9.23 -10.71
CA GLN A 33 -20.54 -8.38 -11.85
C GLN A 33 -19.24 -8.01 -12.56
N THR A 34 -19.30 -7.96 -13.89
CA THR A 34 -18.26 -7.36 -14.75
C THR A 34 -18.89 -6.19 -15.48
N ILE A 35 -18.25 -5.03 -15.40
CA ILE A 35 -18.67 -3.81 -16.08
C ILE A 35 -17.62 -3.49 -17.14
N ASN A 36 -18.06 -3.39 -18.39
CA ASN A 36 -17.21 -3.03 -19.52
C ASN A 36 -17.94 -1.98 -20.35
N ASN A 37 -17.76 -0.72 -19.98
CA ASN A 37 -18.31 0.42 -20.71
C ASN A 37 -17.31 0.91 -21.75
N LYS A 38 -17.37 0.34 -22.94
CA LYS A 38 -16.47 0.69 -24.05
C LYS A 38 -16.55 2.16 -24.45
N ALA A 39 -17.72 2.78 -24.34
CA ALA A 39 -17.93 4.18 -24.73
C ALA A 39 -17.22 5.15 -23.77
N ALA A 40 -17.13 4.80 -22.47
CA ALA A 40 -16.44 5.58 -21.46
C ALA A 40 -15.03 5.03 -21.15
N GLY A 41 -14.63 3.89 -21.71
CA GLY A 41 -13.34 3.23 -21.44
C GLY A 41 -13.26 2.55 -20.07
N GLN A 42 -14.36 2.47 -19.32
CA GLN A 42 -14.37 1.91 -17.96
C GLN A 42 -14.42 0.38 -18.00
N GLN A 43 -13.55 -0.26 -17.22
CA GLN A 43 -13.65 -1.69 -16.86
C GLN A 43 -13.58 -1.84 -15.35
N THR A 44 -14.51 -2.59 -14.77
CA THR A 44 -14.62 -2.76 -13.32
C THR A 44 -15.15 -4.15 -13.00
N TYR A 45 -14.57 -4.78 -11.98
CA TYR A 45 -15.04 -6.04 -11.43
C TYR A 45 -15.62 -5.83 -10.03
N ILE A 46 -16.80 -6.39 -9.78
CA ILE A 46 -17.43 -6.42 -8.47
C ILE A 46 -17.38 -7.85 -7.94
N ILE A 47 -16.69 -8.02 -6.83
CA ILE A 47 -16.44 -9.32 -6.18
C ILE A 47 -17.18 -9.32 -4.85
N THR A 48 -17.94 -10.37 -4.57
CA THR A 48 -18.63 -10.61 -3.31
C THR A 48 -18.16 -11.92 -2.68
N GLU A 49 -18.32 -12.11 -1.38
CA GLU A 49 -17.90 -13.32 -0.66
C GLU A 49 -18.39 -14.61 -1.32
N LYS A 50 -19.65 -14.61 -1.78
CA LYS A 50 -20.28 -15.66 -2.60
C LYS A 50 -20.87 -14.99 -3.83
N TYR A 51 -20.93 -15.70 -4.94
CA TYR A 51 -21.55 -15.17 -6.14
C TYR A 51 -22.98 -14.66 -5.87
N THR A 52 -23.14 -13.36 -5.92
CA THR A 52 -24.41 -12.66 -5.67
C THR A 52 -24.57 -11.57 -6.73
N PRO A 53 -25.13 -11.91 -7.91
CA PRO A 53 -25.22 -10.93 -9.03
C PRO A 53 -26.27 -9.84 -8.74
N PRO A 54 -26.25 -8.73 -9.51
CA PRO A 54 -27.27 -7.69 -9.40
C PRO A 54 -28.71 -8.17 -9.54
N THR A 55 -28.91 -9.28 -10.26
CA THR A 55 -30.22 -9.93 -10.48
C THR A 55 -30.68 -10.79 -9.30
N ALA A 56 -29.81 -11.04 -8.30
CA ALA A 56 -30.22 -11.75 -7.08
C ALA A 56 -31.29 -10.95 -6.33
N SER A 57 -32.07 -11.62 -5.49
CA SER A 57 -33.11 -10.98 -4.69
C SER A 57 -32.52 -9.93 -3.74
N HIS A 58 -33.33 -8.94 -3.34
CA HIS A 58 -32.90 -7.93 -2.36
C HIS A 58 -32.44 -8.60 -1.04
N ILE A 59 -33.10 -9.68 -0.63
CA ILE A 59 -32.77 -10.44 0.59
C ILE A 59 -31.36 -11.05 0.47
N GLU A 60 -31.02 -11.64 -0.65
CA GLU A 60 -29.69 -12.23 -0.88
C GLU A 60 -28.62 -11.14 -0.91
N ARG A 61 -28.85 -10.06 -1.66
CA ARG A 61 -27.93 -8.93 -1.74
C ARG A 61 -27.70 -8.24 -0.39
N SER A 62 -28.73 -8.15 0.45
CA SER A 62 -28.63 -7.57 1.80
C SER A 62 -27.84 -8.45 2.80
N LYS A 63 -27.62 -9.73 2.47
CA LYS A 63 -26.78 -10.64 3.27
C LYS A 63 -25.29 -10.51 2.97
N VAL A 64 -24.93 -9.91 1.83
CA VAL A 64 -23.51 -9.66 1.48
C VAL A 64 -22.91 -8.70 2.50
N LYS A 65 -21.78 -9.11 3.11
CA LYS A 65 -21.10 -8.34 4.16
C LYS A 65 -19.92 -7.58 3.62
N GLU A 66 -19.30 -8.08 2.54
CA GLU A 66 -18.12 -7.51 1.96
C GLU A 66 -18.20 -7.48 0.43
N VAL A 67 -17.82 -6.36 -0.15
CA VAL A 67 -17.70 -6.19 -1.59
C VAL A 67 -16.34 -5.60 -1.92
N THR A 68 -15.65 -6.21 -2.87
CA THR A 68 -14.43 -5.66 -3.45
C THR A 68 -14.73 -5.11 -4.84
N VAL A 69 -14.32 -3.87 -5.07
CA VAL A 69 -14.41 -3.17 -6.35
C VAL A 69 -13.02 -3.01 -6.93
N LEU A 70 -12.77 -3.61 -8.09
CA LEU A 70 -11.50 -3.49 -8.80
C LEU A 70 -11.71 -2.60 -10.04
N TYR A 71 -11.14 -1.41 -10.03
CA TYR A 71 -11.10 -0.52 -11.18
C TYR A 71 -9.87 -0.83 -12.02
N ARG A 72 -10.09 -1.31 -13.23
CA ARG A 72 -9.00 -1.65 -14.13
C ARG A 72 -8.35 -0.40 -14.70
N GLY A 73 -7.02 -0.41 -14.74
CA GLY A 73 -6.21 0.52 -15.50
C GLY A 73 -6.44 0.36 -17.01
N SER A 74 -5.87 1.24 -17.81
CA SER A 74 -5.97 1.11 -19.26
C SER A 74 -5.36 -0.20 -19.74
N THR A 75 -6.03 -0.80 -20.71
CA THR A 75 -5.41 -1.83 -21.52
C THR A 75 -4.58 -1.12 -22.58
N ALA A 76 -3.27 -1.19 -22.48
CA ALA A 76 -2.44 -0.81 -23.61
C ALA A 76 -2.95 -1.54 -24.87
N PRO A 77 -3.01 -0.87 -26.01
CA PRO A 77 -3.46 -1.48 -27.28
C PRO A 77 -2.78 -2.80 -27.61
N THR A 78 -1.57 -3.00 -27.10
CA THR A 78 -0.71 -4.19 -27.28
C THR A 78 -1.23 -5.46 -26.60
N LEU A 79 -1.95 -5.37 -25.48
CA LEU A 79 -2.58 -6.56 -24.85
C LEU A 79 -3.79 -7.06 -25.67
N ALA A 80 -4.47 -6.15 -26.38
CA ALA A 80 -5.59 -6.49 -27.25
C ALA A 80 -5.14 -7.05 -28.61
N SER A 81 -3.91 -6.73 -29.05
CA SER A 81 -3.35 -7.16 -30.34
C SER A 81 -2.50 -8.44 -30.29
N GLY A 82 -2.40 -9.09 -29.11
CA GLY A 82 -1.62 -10.32 -28.95
C GLY A 82 -0.11 -10.11 -28.93
N LEU A 83 0.37 -8.88 -28.91
CA LEU A 83 1.78 -8.56 -28.72
C LEU A 83 2.13 -8.72 -27.25
N THR A 84 3.18 -9.46 -26.96
CA THR A 84 3.68 -9.62 -25.58
C THR A 84 4.29 -8.30 -25.07
N PRO A 85 4.25 -8.00 -23.76
CA PRO A 85 4.83 -6.78 -23.18
C PRO A 85 6.33 -6.57 -23.46
N PHE A 86 6.99 -7.54 -24.05
CA PHE A 86 8.44 -7.57 -24.32
C PHE A 86 8.82 -7.23 -25.77
N HIS A 87 7.88 -6.82 -26.61
CA HIS A 87 8.22 -6.39 -27.97
C HIS A 87 8.66 -4.93 -27.98
N LYS A 88 9.69 -4.60 -28.78
CA LYS A 88 10.25 -3.25 -28.88
C LYS A 88 9.19 -2.19 -29.24
N ASP A 89 8.22 -2.57 -30.09
CA ASP A 89 7.10 -1.70 -30.49
C ASP A 89 6.06 -1.49 -29.37
N SER A 90 6.03 -2.36 -28.34
CA SER A 90 5.17 -2.16 -27.17
C SER A 90 5.72 -1.11 -26.21
N LEU A 91 7.04 -0.92 -26.18
CA LEU A 91 7.68 0.10 -25.33
C LEU A 91 7.32 1.51 -25.79
N ASP A 92 7.29 1.74 -27.13
CA ASP A 92 6.95 3.04 -27.69
C ASP A 92 5.48 3.39 -27.41
N VAL A 93 4.58 2.41 -27.52
CA VAL A 93 3.15 2.60 -27.19
C VAL A 93 2.92 2.85 -25.71
N TRP A 94 3.66 2.17 -24.82
CA TRP A 94 3.61 2.42 -23.38
C TRP A 94 4.22 3.77 -23.01
N THR A 95 5.28 4.20 -23.70
CA THR A 95 5.90 5.51 -23.53
C THR A 95 4.96 6.62 -23.98
N ASP A 96 4.34 6.50 -25.16
CA ASP A 96 3.35 7.46 -25.63
C ASP A 96 2.15 7.52 -24.69
N TRP A 97 1.68 6.38 -24.23
CA TRP A 97 0.49 6.30 -23.39
C TRP A 97 0.76 6.75 -21.96
N GLY A 98 1.80 6.24 -21.30
CA GLY A 98 2.14 6.59 -19.90
C GLY A 98 2.68 8.01 -19.76
N VAL A 99 3.47 8.48 -20.72
CA VAL A 99 4.11 9.80 -20.67
C VAL A 99 3.24 10.89 -21.31
N ASN A 100 2.44 10.56 -22.31
CA ASN A 100 1.66 11.55 -23.06
C ASN A 100 0.16 11.50 -22.75
N ASP A 101 -0.45 10.32 -22.62
CA ASP A 101 -1.92 10.21 -22.48
C ASP A 101 -2.39 10.45 -21.03
N ILE A 102 -1.66 9.97 -20.02
CA ILE A 102 -2.03 10.21 -18.61
C ILE A 102 -1.80 11.69 -18.23
N PRO A 103 -0.63 12.30 -18.47
CA PRO A 103 -0.45 13.74 -18.26
C PRO A 103 -1.40 14.58 -19.11
N THR A 104 -1.69 14.16 -20.35
CA THR A 104 -2.66 14.85 -21.23
C THR A 104 -4.07 14.71 -20.69
N ALA A 105 -4.47 13.54 -20.18
CA ALA A 105 -5.77 13.35 -19.53
C ALA A 105 -5.88 14.21 -18.25
N ILE A 106 -4.79 14.36 -17.50
CA ILE A 106 -4.74 15.25 -16.32
C ILE A 106 -4.69 16.70 -16.74
N GLN A 107 -3.94 17.10 -17.78
CA GLN A 107 -3.93 18.47 -18.30
C GLN A 107 -5.28 18.85 -18.90
N ILE A 108 -5.99 17.96 -19.56
CA ILE A 108 -7.35 18.18 -20.04
C ILE A 108 -8.31 18.41 -18.87
N THR A 109 -8.10 17.75 -17.72
CA THR A 109 -8.84 18.04 -16.49
C THR A 109 -8.38 19.36 -15.83
N ASN A 110 -7.12 19.78 -15.99
CA ASN A 110 -6.57 21.03 -15.44
C ASN A 110 -6.80 22.26 -16.35
N GLY A 111 -7.20 22.06 -17.58
CA GLY A 111 -7.40 23.14 -18.58
C GLY A 111 -8.68 23.94 -18.39
N GLY A 112 -8.84 24.63 -17.24
CA GLY A 112 -9.75 25.77 -17.11
C GLY A 112 -11.26 25.54 -17.15
N GLY A 113 -11.70 24.31 -17.14
CA GLY A 113 -13.09 23.92 -16.98
C GLY A 113 -13.14 22.52 -16.39
N SER A 114 -13.89 22.30 -15.34
CA SER A 114 -14.05 21.04 -14.61
C SER A 114 -14.73 19.95 -15.46
N THR A 115 -14.17 19.61 -16.61
CA THR A 115 -14.66 18.54 -17.47
C THR A 115 -14.10 17.21 -16.95
N VAL A 116 -14.77 16.67 -15.96
CA VAL A 116 -14.57 15.30 -15.49
C VAL A 116 -14.79 14.36 -16.69
N THR A 117 -13.82 13.48 -16.94
CA THR A 117 -13.91 12.53 -18.05
C THR A 117 -15.14 11.62 -17.91
N PRO A 118 -15.73 11.13 -19.00
CA PRO A 118 -16.82 10.14 -18.92
C PRO A 118 -16.46 8.92 -18.08
N GLN A 119 -15.20 8.48 -18.13
CA GLN A 119 -14.71 7.33 -17.37
C GLN A 119 -14.73 7.57 -15.86
N LEU A 120 -14.30 8.74 -15.38
CA LEU A 120 -14.37 9.09 -13.96
C LEU A 120 -15.82 9.15 -13.47
N LYS A 121 -16.72 9.77 -14.26
CA LYS A 121 -18.16 9.83 -13.93
C LYS A 121 -18.77 8.44 -13.82
N THR A 122 -18.58 7.59 -14.82
CA THR A 122 -19.14 6.22 -14.80
C THR A 122 -18.54 5.37 -13.69
N SER A 123 -17.27 5.59 -13.31
CA SER A 123 -16.63 4.92 -12.19
C SER A 123 -17.29 5.32 -10.85
N ALA A 124 -17.58 6.60 -10.67
CA ALA A 124 -18.30 7.08 -9.49
C ALA A 124 -19.75 6.54 -9.42
N GLU A 125 -20.45 6.53 -10.54
CA GLU A 125 -21.79 5.94 -10.64
C GLU A 125 -21.78 4.44 -10.31
N THR A 126 -20.77 3.71 -10.81
CA THR A 126 -20.57 2.28 -10.52
C THR A 126 -20.41 2.03 -9.01
N LEU A 127 -19.59 2.80 -8.31
CA LEU A 127 -19.43 2.64 -6.86
C LEU A 127 -20.74 2.92 -6.11
N LYS A 128 -21.43 4.01 -6.45
CA LYS A 128 -22.72 4.37 -5.85
C LYS A 128 -23.79 3.30 -6.10
N GLN A 129 -23.86 2.77 -7.31
CA GLN A 129 -24.79 1.67 -7.65
C GLN A 129 -24.45 0.39 -6.90
N THR A 130 -23.17 0.03 -6.81
CA THR A 130 -22.70 -1.14 -6.04
C THR A 130 -23.10 -1.02 -4.58
N MET A 131 -22.92 0.15 -3.98
CA MET A 131 -23.33 0.40 -2.59
C MET A 131 -24.86 0.31 -2.39
N LYS A 132 -25.66 0.71 -3.38
CA LYS A 132 -27.13 0.53 -3.35
C LYS A 132 -27.53 -0.93 -3.51
N LEU A 133 -26.83 -1.68 -4.38
CA LEU A 133 -27.11 -3.10 -4.61
C LEU A 133 -26.84 -3.95 -3.37
N TYR A 134 -25.79 -3.64 -2.62
CA TYR A 134 -25.36 -4.37 -1.44
C TYR A 134 -25.41 -3.45 -0.21
N PRO A 135 -26.62 -3.17 0.34
CA PRO A 135 -26.85 -2.09 1.30
C PRO A 135 -26.10 -2.26 2.63
N ASN A 136 -25.80 -3.51 3.03
CA ASN A 136 -25.15 -3.83 4.30
C ASN A 136 -23.67 -4.17 4.17
N ALA A 137 -23.12 -4.10 2.94
CA ALA A 137 -21.74 -4.49 2.70
C ALA A 137 -20.75 -3.38 3.07
N GLN A 138 -19.64 -3.78 3.64
CA GLN A 138 -18.40 -3.01 3.70
C GLN A 138 -17.71 -3.08 2.33
N ILE A 139 -17.12 -1.98 1.90
CA ILE A 139 -16.59 -1.84 0.55
C ILE A 139 -15.06 -1.67 0.59
N TYR A 140 -14.37 -2.49 -0.18
CA TYR A 140 -12.95 -2.34 -0.47
C TYR A 140 -12.77 -1.92 -1.92
N VAL A 141 -11.93 -0.92 -2.17
CA VAL A 141 -11.73 -0.35 -3.50
C VAL A 141 -10.27 -0.45 -3.88
N TYR A 142 -10.00 -0.98 -5.06
CA TYR A 142 -8.65 -1.14 -5.59
C TYR A 142 -8.55 -0.55 -6.98
N GLY A 143 -7.37 -0.05 -7.32
CA GLY A 143 -7.06 0.41 -8.67
C GLY A 143 -5.57 0.64 -8.86
N HIS A 144 -5.09 0.43 -10.07
CA HIS A 144 -3.73 0.69 -10.50
C HIS A 144 -3.74 1.61 -11.70
N SER A 145 -2.74 2.48 -11.83
CA SER A 145 -2.61 3.38 -12.97
C SER A 145 -3.89 4.24 -13.15
N LEU A 146 -4.48 4.25 -14.32
CA LEU A 146 -5.78 4.91 -14.59
C LEU A 146 -6.91 4.34 -13.70
N GLY A 147 -6.87 3.05 -13.35
CA GLY A 147 -7.79 2.45 -12.39
C GLY A 147 -7.68 3.08 -10.99
N SER A 148 -6.48 3.50 -10.59
CA SER A 148 -6.25 4.27 -9.36
C SER A 148 -6.97 5.63 -9.41
N MET A 149 -6.88 6.37 -10.53
CA MET A 149 -7.63 7.63 -10.71
C MET A 149 -9.14 7.41 -10.61
N ASN A 150 -9.66 6.37 -11.28
CA ASN A 150 -11.06 5.99 -11.23
C ASN A 150 -11.54 5.69 -9.82
N ALA A 151 -10.75 4.92 -9.06
CA ALA A 151 -11.02 4.56 -7.67
C ALA A 151 -11.00 5.79 -6.75
N GLN A 152 -9.99 6.63 -6.88
CA GLN A 152 -9.86 7.88 -6.12
C GLN A 152 -11.06 8.81 -6.38
N TYR A 153 -11.42 9.03 -7.66
CA TYR A 153 -12.54 9.87 -8.02
C TYR A 153 -13.88 9.30 -7.54
N ALA A 154 -14.09 8.00 -7.69
CA ALA A 154 -15.31 7.33 -7.26
C ALA A 154 -15.54 7.48 -5.75
N ILE A 155 -14.50 7.39 -4.94
CA ILE A 155 -14.59 7.60 -3.50
C ILE A 155 -14.82 9.10 -3.17
N ALA A 156 -14.11 10.00 -3.82
CA ALA A 156 -14.29 11.44 -3.62
C ALA A 156 -15.71 11.92 -3.95
N ASP A 157 -16.39 11.26 -4.88
CA ASP A 157 -17.74 11.60 -5.33
C ASP A 157 -18.87 10.95 -4.47
N LEU A 158 -18.52 10.25 -3.39
CA LEU A 158 -19.50 9.68 -2.46
C LEU A 158 -20.17 10.75 -1.61
N ASP A 159 -21.39 10.48 -1.18
CA ASP A 159 -22.04 11.25 -0.12
C ASP A 159 -21.39 10.94 1.25
N LYS A 160 -21.28 11.95 2.12
CA LYS A 160 -20.67 11.81 3.47
C LYS A 160 -21.27 10.69 4.31
N LYS A 161 -22.56 10.36 4.12
CA LYS A 161 -23.21 9.24 4.82
C LYS A 161 -22.66 7.86 4.41
N ASP A 162 -22.18 7.75 3.17
CA ASP A 162 -21.73 6.48 2.57
C ASP A 162 -20.25 6.19 2.82
N ILE A 163 -19.43 7.20 3.14
CA ILE A 163 -17.98 7.02 3.36
C ILE A 163 -17.66 6.05 4.50
N LYS A 164 -18.53 5.91 5.50
CA LYS A 164 -18.36 4.99 6.63
C LYS A 164 -18.35 3.52 6.20
N ARG A 165 -18.92 3.22 5.04
CA ARG A 165 -18.96 1.89 4.46
C ARG A 165 -17.70 1.54 3.66
N ILE A 166 -16.83 2.50 3.41
CA ILE A 166 -15.52 2.24 2.82
C ILE A 166 -14.61 1.70 3.93
N SER A 167 -14.27 0.43 3.85
CA SER A 167 -13.37 -0.24 4.79
C SER A 167 -11.92 -0.20 4.37
N GLY A 168 -11.63 -0.02 3.09
CA GLY A 168 -10.28 0.19 2.58
C GLY A 168 -10.28 0.69 1.15
N GLY A 169 -9.34 1.57 0.82
CA GLY A 169 -9.02 1.98 -0.53
C GLY A 169 -7.52 1.86 -0.77
N PHE A 170 -7.14 1.17 -1.83
CA PHE A 170 -5.75 0.87 -2.15
C PHE A 170 -5.47 1.25 -3.59
N PHE A 171 -4.76 2.35 -3.77
CA PHE A 171 -4.46 2.96 -5.06
C PHE A 171 -2.99 2.79 -5.37
N TYR A 172 -2.66 2.29 -6.55
CA TYR A 172 -1.29 1.98 -6.92
C TYR A 172 -0.90 2.76 -8.16
N GLN A 173 0.24 3.43 -8.13
CA GLN A 173 0.92 4.02 -9.29
C GLN A 173 0.02 4.88 -10.18
N GLY A 174 -0.97 5.55 -9.61
CA GLY A 174 -1.82 6.48 -10.33
C GLY A 174 -1.50 7.93 -10.01
N PRO A 175 -1.86 8.87 -10.88
CA PRO A 175 -1.71 10.29 -10.62
C PRO A 175 -2.57 10.79 -9.48
N ASN A 176 -2.12 11.86 -8.82
CA ASN A 176 -2.90 12.58 -7.82
C ASN A 176 -3.96 13.45 -8.52
N ILE A 177 -5.22 13.20 -8.22
CA ILE A 177 -6.34 13.95 -8.80
C ILE A 177 -6.98 14.95 -7.84
N TYR A 178 -6.39 15.16 -6.66
CA TYR A 178 -7.01 16.01 -5.64
C TYR A 178 -7.28 17.43 -6.13
N SER A 179 -6.38 18.03 -6.88
CA SER A 179 -6.54 19.36 -7.46
C SER A 179 -7.68 19.48 -8.47
N ASN A 180 -8.11 18.38 -9.07
CA ASN A 180 -9.20 18.31 -10.05
C ASN A 180 -10.59 18.14 -9.40
N LEU A 181 -10.63 17.92 -8.08
CA LEU A 181 -11.86 17.71 -7.35
C LEU A 181 -12.59 19.03 -7.08
N THR A 182 -13.91 18.97 -7.15
CA THR A 182 -14.76 20.09 -6.68
C THR A 182 -14.60 20.30 -5.19
N PRO A 183 -14.89 21.49 -4.65
CA PRO A 183 -14.86 21.75 -3.20
C PRO A 183 -15.67 20.73 -2.38
N LYS A 184 -16.84 20.30 -2.88
CA LYS A 184 -17.66 19.27 -2.23
C LYS A 184 -16.94 17.92 -2.16
N GLN A 185 -16.28 17.53 -3.23
CA GLN A 185 -15.49 16.29 -3.27
C GLN A 185 -14.26 16.36 -2.37
N GLN A 186 -13.57 17.51 -2.35
CA GLN A 186 -12.45 17.74 -1.42
C GLN A 186 -12.89 17.64 0.05
N ASP A 187 -14.08 18.14 0.39
CA ASP A 187 -14.65 17.98 1.74
C ASP A 187 -15.00 16.52 2.06
N THR A 188 -15.43 15.74 1.07
CA THR A 188 -15.62 14.29 1.21
C THR A 188 -14.28 13.60 1.47
N VAL A 189 -13.24 13.96 0.71
CA VAL A 189 -11.89 13.42 0.88
C VAL A 189 -11.33 13.72 2.27
N LYS A 190 -11.45 14.96 2.75
CA LYS A 190 -11.04 15.31 4.13
C LYS A 190 -11.72 14.42 5.17
N ALA A 191 -13.03 14.18 5.00
CA ALA A 191 -13.80 13.38 5.94
C ALA A 191 -13.42 11.89 5.90
N ILE A 192 -13.10 11.33 4.72
CA ILE A 192 -12.72 9.92 4.64
C ILE A 192 -11.24 9.69 4.98
N ASN A 193 -10.35 10.64 4.68
CA ASN A 193 -8.95 10.57 5.10
C ASN A 193 -8.84 10.49 6.64
N ALA A 194 -9.71 11.18 7.37
CA ALA A 194 -9.76 11.10 8.83
C ALA A 194 -10.18 9.73 9.39
N LEU A 195 -10.58 8.80 8.53
CA LEU A 195 -10.86 7.41 8.92
C LEU A 195 -9.65 6.47 8.78
N ASP A 196 -8.51 6.96 8.28
CA ASP A 196 -7.25 6.23 8.10
C ASP A 196 -7.41 4.89 7.35
N ARG A 197 -8.18 4.89 6.25
CA ARG A 197 -8.55 3.67 5.51
C ARG A 197 -8.17 3.69 4.03
N LEU A 198 -7.62 4.81 3.55
CA LEU A 198 -7.20 4.97 2.16
C LEU A 198 -5.69 5.08 2.07
N PHE A 199 -5.09 4.34 1.14
CA PHE A 199 -3.65 4.27 0.95
C PHE A 199 -3.31 4.41 -0.52
N ASN A 200 -2.45 5.38 -0.82
CA ASN A 200 -2.01 5.71 -2.17
C ASN A 200 -0.53 5.39 -2.32
N PHE A 201 -0.23 4.26 -2.94
CA PHE A 201 1.13 3.73 -3.10
C PHE A 201 1.76 4.31 -4.35
N ILE A 202 2.89 4.96 -4.20
CA ILE A 202 3.67 5.48 -5.31
C ILE A 202 5.11 4.99 -5.26
N ASP A 203 5.68 4.75 -6.42
CA ASP A 203 7.09 4.53 -6.64
C ASP A 203 7.68 5.79 -7.28
N ARG A 204 8.61 6.46 -6.63
CA ARG A 204 9.26 7.67 -7.15
C ARG A 204 10.10 7.42 -8.41
N LYS A 205 10.39 6.17 -8.73
CA LYS A 205 11.11 5.77 -9.95
C LYS A 205 10.17 5.48 -11.13
N ASP A 206 8.85 5.43 -10.88
CA ASP A 206 7.83 5.35 -11.90
C ASP A 206 7.42 6.75 -12.37
N TYR A 207 7.24 6.93 -13.67
CA TYR A 207 6.87 8.22 -14.28
C TYR A 207 5.37 8.53 -14.23
N VAL A 208 4.52 7.54 -13.94
CA VAL A 208 3.05 7.70 -13.98
C VAL A 208 2.49 8.40 -12.74
N PRO A 209 2.91 8.11 -11.49
CA PRO A 209 2.39 8.78 -10.31
C PRO A 209 2.94 10.19 -10.18
N ILE A 210 2.27 11.15 -10.82
CA ILE A 210 2.59 12.58 -10.77
C ILE A 210 1.64 13.35 -9.85
N GLY A 211 2.01 14.58 -9.48
CA GLY A 211 1.19 15.46 -8.64
C GLY A 211 1.27 15.13 -7.13
N TYR A 212 2.34 14.49 -6.70
CA TYR A 212 2.64 14.21 -5.30
C TYR A 212 3.87 14.98 -4.85
N GLY A 213 3.78 16.31 -4.85
CA GLY A 213 4.79 17.19 -4.29
C GLY A 213 4.78 17.18 -2.75
N ILE A 214 5.82 17.76 -2.15
CA ILE A 214 5.90 17.88 -0.69
C ILE A 214 4.77 18.81 -0.21
N GLY A 215 3.89 18.26 0.65
CA GLY A 215 2.76 19.01 1.20
C GLY A 215 1.53 19.08 0.31
N ASP A 216 1.54 18.49 -0.88
CA ASP A 216 0.36 18.40 -1.71
C ASP A 216 -0.72 17.53 -1.04
N PRO A 217 -1.99 17.98 -1.05
CA PRO A 217 -3.07 17.18 -0.50
C PRO A 217 -3.33 15.94 -1.37
N THR A 218 -3.61 14.81 -0.72
CA THR A 218 -3.81 13.51 -1.37
C THR A 218 -5.14 12.88 -0.98
N ILE A 219 -5.59 11.92 -1.80
CA ILE A 219 -6.70 11.05 -1.46
C ILE A 219 -6.12 9.80 -0.80
N GLY A 220 -6.27 9.72 0.52
CA GLY A 220 -5.63 8.70 1.35
C GLY A 220 -4.20 9.07 1.78
N HIS A 221 -3.61 8.22 2.62
CA HIS A 221 -2.22 8.34 3.02
C HIS A 221 -1.30 8.08 1.84
N LEU A 222 -0.37 8.98 1.60
CA LEU A 222 0.68 8.77 0.61
C LEU A 222 1.71 7.78 1.14
N ILE A 223 1.87 6.67 0.45
CA ILE A 223 2.80 5.59 0.79
C ILE A 223 3.87 5.54 -0.29
N GLU A 224 5.05 6.02 0.02
CA GLU A 224 6.18 5.87 -0.87
C GLU A 224 6.82 4.50 -0.69
N VAL A 225 6.86 3.72 -1.77
CA VAL A 225 7.41 2.38 -1.72
C VAL A 225 8.92 2.40 -1.92
N GLU A 226 9.63 1.55 -1.19
CA GLU A 226 11.02 1.25 -1.50
C GLU A 226 11.07 0.40 -2.76
N SER A 227 11.81 0.84 -3.75
CA SER A 227 11.90 0.15 -5.02
C SER A 227 13.31 0.09 -5.56
N LYS A 228 13.64 -0.98 -6.30
CA LYS A 228 14.82 -1.05 -7.16
C LYS A 228 14.48 -0.48 -8.52
N LYS A 229 15.50 0.06 -9.19
CA LYS A 229 15.34 0.51 -10.58
C LYS A 229 15.07 -0.70 -11.48
N ALA A 230 14.00 -0.62 -12.25
CA ALA A 230 13.59 -1.61 -13.25
C ALA A 230 13.41 -0.92 -14.62
N GLY A 231 13.06 -1.68 -15.65
CA GLY A 231 12.61 -1.11 -16.92
C GLY A 231 11.35 -0.27 -16.73
N MET A 232 11.09 0.68 -17.63
CA MET A 232 9.98 1.64 -17.48
C MET A 232 8.63 0.94 -17.28
N VAL A 233 8.31 -0.06 -18.08
CA VAL A 233 7.07 -0.85 -17.99
C VAL A 233 7.05 -1.68 -16.71
N GLU A 234 8.17 -2.36 -16.41
CA GLU A 234 8.28 -3.15 -15.20
C GLU A 234 8.16 -2.28 -13.95
N GLN A 235 8.77 -1.08 -13.93
CA GLN A 235 8.65 -0.13 -12.81
C GLN A 235 7.18 0.21 -12.55
N HIS A 236 6.43 0.55 -13.60
CA HIS A 236 5.01 0.85 -13.49
C HIS A 236 4.18 -0.37 -13.04
N MET A 237 4.57 -1.58 -13.48
CA MET A 237 3.86 -2.83 -13.14
C MET A 237 4.41 -3.53 -11.88
N TRP A 238 4.84 -2.76 -10.88
CA TRP A 238 5.36 -3.21 -9.58
C TRP A 238 6.69 -3.98 -9.62
N GLY A 239 7.41 -4.01 -10.74
CA GLY A 239 8.65 -4.80 -10.89
C GLY A 239 9.80 -4.30 -10.02
N GLY A 240 9.77 -3.04 -9.60
CA GLY A 240 10.75 -2.45 -8.67
C GLY A 240 10.45 -2.68 -7.19
N TYR A 241 9.23 -3.05 -6.82
CA TYR A 241 8.80 -3.15 -5.43
C TYR A 241 9.63 -4.16 -4.64
N GLN A 242 9.98 -3.79 -3.42
CA GLN A 242 10.69 -4.65 -2.47
C GLN A 242 9.75 -5.12 -1.36
N PHE A 243 10.04 -6.30 -0.82
CA PHE A 243 9.20 -6.94 0.19
C PHE A 243 10.06 -7.44 1.34
N ASP A 244 9.51 -7.45 2.55
CA ASP A 244 10.10 -8.12 3.68
C ASP A 244 9.93 -9.65 3.61
N LYS A 245 10.44 -10.35 4.63
CA LYS A 245 10.36 -11.82 4.70
C LYS A 245 8.93 -12.34 4.88
N GLU A 246 8.07 -11.51 5.42
CA GLU A 246 6.64 -11.76 5.63
C GLU A 246 5.79 -11.47 4.38
N GLY A 247 6.38 -10.82 3.36
CA GLY A 247 5.72 -10.46 2.11
C GLY A 247 5.01 -9.10 2.14
N ASN A 248 5.28 -8.25 3.14
CA ASN A 248 4.79 -6.88 3.17
C ASN A 248 5.62 -6.00 2.23
N ILE A 249 4.98 -5.03 1.60
CA ILE A 249 5.67 -4.03 0.76
C ILE A 249 6.54 -3.17 1.66
N LEU A 250 7.82 -3.02 1.31
CA LEU A 250 8.71 -2.08 1.97
C LEU A 250 8.32 -0.66 1.57
N THR A 251 8.18 0.21 2.56
CA THR A 251 7.71 1.58 2.38
C THR A 251 8.52 2.52 3.25
N ASN A 252 8.45 3.82 2.97
CA ASN A 252 8.98 4.83 3.87
C ASN A 252 8.38 4.70 5.29
N LYS A 253 9.04 5.35 6.27
CA LYS A 253 8.65 5.31 7.69
C LYS A 253 7.18 5.62 7.92
N GLU A 254 6.69 6.71 7.35
CA GLU A 254 5.30 7.17 7.43
C GLU A 254 4.33 6.09 6.93
N GLY A 255 4.62 5.53 5.75
CA GLY A 255 3.84 4.48 5.14
C GLY A 255 3.79 3.21 5.99
N SER A 256 4.91 2.77 6.51
CA SER A 256 5.01 1.61 7.40
C SER A 256 4.14 1.78 8.64
N LEU A 257 4.19 2.94 9.28
CA LEU A 257 3.39 3.26 10.47
C LEU A 257 1.89 3.26 10.18
N GLN A 258 1.46 3.90 9.08
CA GLN A 258 0.04 3.97 8.72
C GLN A 258 -0.53 2.60 8.34
N LEU A 259 0.24 1.79 7.62
CA LEU A 259 -0.16 0.43 7.29
C LEU A 259 -0.25 -0.46 8.53
N ALA A 260 0.71 -0.39 9.44
CA ALA A 260 0.70 -1.13 10.70
C ALA A 260 -0.54 -0.78 11.55
N LYS A 261 -0.86 0.51 11.70
CA LYS A 261 -2.07 0.98 12.39
C LYS A 261 -3.35 0.42 11.76
N TYR A 262 -3.46 0.51 10.44
CA TYR A 262 -4.63 0.01 9.71
C TYR A 262 -4.81 -1.50 9.90
N VAL A 263 -3.77 -2.29 9.68
CA VAL A 263 -3.82 -3.76 9.81
C VAL A 263 -4.21 -4.15 11.22
N THR A 264 -3.59 -3.54 12.24
CA THR A 264 -3.91 -3.78 13.64
C THR A 264 -5.37 -3.43 13.95
N ALA A 265 -5.85 -2.28 13.49
CA ALA A 265 -7.25 -1.87 13.67
C ALA A 265 -8.24 -2.84 13.03
N GLN A 266 -7.95 -3.37 11.83
CA GLN A 266 -8.79 -4.37 11.17
C GLN A 266 -8.82 -5.70 11.93
N GLN A 267 -7.67 -6.14 12.45
CA GLN A 267 -7.59 -7.37 13.26
C GLN A 267 -8.38 -7.22 14.57
N LEU A 268 -8.22 -6.10 15.27
CA LEU A 268 -8.99 -5.81 16.51
C LEU A 268 -10.49 -5.70 16.24
N ALA A 269 -10.90 -5.08 15.13
CA ALA A 269 -12.30 -5.03 14.73
C ALA A 269 -12.89 -6.43 14.46
N ALA A 270 -12.14 -7.31 13.80
CA ALA A 270 -12.55 -8.70 13.57
C ALA A 270 -12.69 -9.48 14.89
N ILE A 271 -11.78 -9.30 15.84
CA ILE A 271 -11.83 -9.91 17.17
C ILE A 271 -13.05 -9.41 17.94
N ASN A 272 -13.38 -8.13 17.89
CA ASN A 272 -14.58 -7.57 18.51
C ASN A 272 -15.88 -8.13 17.92
N ILE A 273 -15.92 -8.41 16.61
CA ILE A 273 -17.04 -9.09 15.97
C ILE A 273 -17.18 -10.52 16.51
N MET A 274 -16.06 -11.26 16.65
CA MET A 274 -16.07 -12.59 17.25
C MET A 274 -16.52 -12.54 18.72
N ARG A 275 -16.04 -11.62 19.54
CA ARG A 275 -16.45 -11.37 20.92
C ARG A 275 -17.99 -11.16 20.99
N THR A 276 -18.51 -10.30 20.13
CA THR A 276 -19.94 -10.03 20.05
C THR A 276 -20.75 -11.28 19.63
N SER A 277 -20.21 -12.10 18.72
CA SER A 277 -20.86 -13.34 18.28
C SER A 277 -20.91 -14.38 19.39
N PHE A 278 -19.82 -14.59 20.11
CA PHE A 278 -19.76 -15.51 21.26
C PHE A 278 -20.74 -15.10 22.37
N THR A 279 -20.75 -13.81 22.74
CA THR A 279 -21.68 -13.29 23.75
C THR A 279 -23.14 -13.50 23.37
N LYS A 280 -23.50 -13.35 22.08
CA LYS A 280 -24.89 -13.55 21.60
C LYS A 280 -25.33 -15.01 21.59
N SER A 281 -24.40 -15.93 21.44
CA SER A 281 -24.71 -17.36 21.31
C SER A 281 -24.89 -18.11 22.64
N GLY A 282 -24.39 -17.56 23.76
CA GLY A 282 -24.35 -18.33 25.01
C GLY A 282 -24.65 -17.59 26.33
N GLY A 283 -25.05 -16.31 26.28
CA GLY A 283 -25.38 -15.55 27.50
C GLY A 283 -24.19 -15.02 28.31
N GLY A 284 -23.00 -15.01 27.70
CA GLY A 284 -21.73 -14.53 28.26
C GLY A 284 -20.55 -15.23 27.61
N LEU A 285 -19.34 -14.72 27.80
CA LEU A 285 -18.12 -15.40 27.38
C LEU A 285 -17.74 -16.46 28.42
N SER A 286 -17.34 -17.64 27.97
CA SER A 286 -16.64 -18.59 28.82
C SER A 286 -15.20 -18.11 29.07
N SER A 287 -14.58 -18.62 30.15
CA SER A 287 -13.18 -18.26 30.44
C SER A 287 -12.22 -18.62 29.29
N SER A 288 -12.46 -19.72 28.59
CA SER A 288 -11.65 -20.11 27.41
C SER A 288 -11.86 -19.18 26.21
N GLU A 289 -13.08 -18.69 25.99
CA GLU A 289 -13.35 -17.70 24.93
C GLU A 289 -12.71 -16.35 25.25
N GLU A 290 -12.71 -15.92 26.52
CA GLU A 290 -12.01 -14.72 26.97
C GLU A 290 -10.49 -14.85 26.76
N ILE A 291 -9.87 -15.94 27.22
CA ILE A 291 -8.45 -16.21 27.03
C ILE A 291 -8.08 -16.21 25.53
N PHE A 292 -8.89 -16.85 24.71
CA PHE A 292 -8.66 -16.86 23.25
C PHE A 292 -8.72 -15.46 22.63
N LEU A 293 -9.73 -14.66 22.98
CA LEU A 293 -9.92 -13.32 22.44
C LEU A 293 -8.80 -12.38 22.92
N ASP A 294 -8.44 -12.44 24.19
CA ASP A 294 -7.35 -11.61 24.75
C ASP A 294 -5.98 -11.98 24.14
N ALA A 295 -5.75 -13.27 23.92
CA ALA A 295 -4.56 -13.76 23.21
C ALA A 295 -4.51 -13.27 21.76
N ALA A 296 -5.65 -13.28 21.06
CA ALA A 296 -5.75 -12.78 19.69
C ALA A 296 -5.51 -11.26 19.63
N GLU A 297 -6.05 -10.49 20.58
CA GLU A 297 -5.79 -9.05 20.69
C GLU A 297 -4.31 -8.75 20.95
N ALA A 298 -3.69 -9.47 21.88
CA ALA A 298 -2.28 -9.34 22.20
C ALA A 298 -1.39 -9.66 20.98
N LEU A 299 -1.70 -10.71 20.23
CA LEU A 299 -0.99 -11.05 18.99
C LEU A 299 -1.13 -9.97 17.91
N ALA A 300 -2.33 -9.41 17.72
CA ALA A 300 -2.57 -8.34 16.75
C ALA A 300 -1.76 -7.08 17.10
N ILE A 301 -1.75 -6.68 18.36
CA ILE A 301 -0.98 -5.52 18.86
C ILE A 301 0.53 -5.78 18.69
N THR A 302 1.00 -6.96 19.08
CA THR A 302 2.42 -7.36 18.99
C THR A 302 2.91 -7.31 17.53
N GLN A 303 2.10 -7.79 16.60
CA GLN A 303 2.42 -7.74 15.17
C GLN A 303 2.46 -6.29 14.63
N GLY A 304 1.54 -5.44 15.05
CA GLY A 304 1.54 -4.01 14.71
C GLY A 304 2.78 -3.29 15.25
N MET A 305 3.18 -3.58 16.49
CA MET A 305 4.41 -3.05 17.09
C MET A 305 5.66 -3.48 16.30
N LYS A 306 5.74 -4.76 15.91
CA LYS A 306 6.85 -5.26 15.08
C LYS A 306 6.99 -4.47 13.79
N GLN A 307 5.91 -4.31 13.03
CA GLN A 307 5.90 -3.58 11.76
C GLN A 307 6.32 -2.12 11.94
N THR A 308 5.86 -1.47 13.01
CA THR A 308 6.23 -0.09 13.33
C THR A 308 7.73 0.02 13.60
N ILE A 309 8.29 -0.82 14.46
CA ILE A 309 9.71 -0.79 14.82
C ILE A 309 10.60 -1.09 13.60
N GLN A 310 10.25 -2.07 12.81
CA GLN A 310 10.97 -2.37 11.57
C GLN A 310 10.97 -1.19 10.59
N GLY A 311 9.86 -0.43 10.51
CA GLY A 311 9.79 0.80 9.73
C GLY A 311 10.72 1.89 10.25
N GLU A 312 10.76 2.10 11.58
CA GLU A 312 11.63 3.09 12.23
C GLU A 312 13.13 2.76 12.03
N ILE A 313 13.50 1.49 12.22
CA ILE A 313 14.89 1.05 12.05
C ILE A 313 15.34 1.17 10.59
N ARG A 314 14.47 0.86 9.62
CA ARG A 314 14.81 1.09 8.20
C ARG A 314 15.03 2.56 7.91
N ALA A 315 14.14 3.44 8.33
CA ALA A 315 14.29 4.87 8.14
C ALA A 315 15.60 5.42 8.75
N LEU A 316 16.01 4.87 9.89
CA LEU A 316 17.30 5.22 10.50
C LEU A 316 18.48 4.74 9.65
N LYS A 317 18.42 3.52 9.12
CA LYS A 317 19.44 2.98 8.20
C LYS A 317 19.58 3.84 6.95
N ASP A 318 18.44 4.21 6.34
CA ASP A 318 18.44 5.07 5.14
C ASP A 318 19.09 6.44 5.39
N VAL A 319 18.93 7.01 6.59
CA VAL A 319 19.59 8.26 6.97
C VAL A 319 21.11 8.08 7.02
N PHE A 320 21.60 7.03 7.66
CA PHE A 320 23.03 6.78 7.76
C PHE A 320 23.67 6.44 6.39
N ASP A 321 23.00 5.62 5.59
CA ASP A 321 23.47 5.29 4.23
C ASP A 321 23.60 6.57 3.38
N LYS A 322 22.64 7.49 3.51
CA LYS A 322 22.67 8.78 2.83
C LYS A 322 23.77 9.70 3.33
N GLU A 323 24.06 9.73 4.63
CA GLU A 323 25.15 10.51 5.20
C GLU A 323 26.52 9.99 4.74
N ILE A 324 26.68 8.68 4.58
CA ILE A 324 27.88 8.07 3.99
C ILE A 324 28.05 8.55 2.53
N GLU A 325 26.97 8.47 1.73
CA GLU A 325 27.00 8.92 0.34
C GLU A 325 27.33 10.43 0.23
N ASN A 326 26.74 11.26 1.09
CA ASN A 326 26.99 12.69 1.15
C ASN A 326 28.46 12.99 1.52
N ALA A 327 29.04 12.27 2.46
CA ALA A 327 30.43 12.46 2.87
C ALA A 327 31.41 12.12 1.73
N GLU A 328 31.16 11.02 1.02
CA GLU A 328 31.95 10.63 -0.17
C GLU A 328 31.82 11.64 -1.32
N GLU A 329 30.62 12.17 -1.55
CA GLU A 329 30.37 13.20 -2.55
C GLU A 329 31.07 14.50 -2.18
N LEU A 330 30.93 14.94 -0.92
CA LEU A 330 31.60 16.16 -0.42
C LEU A 330 33.11 16.09 -0.60
N TRP A 331 33.74 14.95 -0.27
CA TRP A 331 35.20 14.80 -0.48
C TRP A 331 35.58 14.86 -1.96
N ARG A 332 34.84 14.17 -2.81
CA ARG A 332 35.07 14.14 -4.26
C ARG A 332 34.97 15.53 -4.87
N ASP A 333 33.97 16.31 -4.47
CA ASP A 333 33.77 17.68 -4.93
C ASP A 333 34.85 18.61 -4.39
N THR A 334 35.19 18.52 -3.10
CA THR A 334 36.27 19.28 -2.46
C THR A 334 37.59 19.04 -3.18
N LEU A 335 37.93 17.80 -3.51
CA LEU A 335 39.14 17.44 -4.21
C LEU A 335 39.16 17.95 -5.66
N SER A 336 38.00 17.88 -6.34
CA SER A 336 37.83 18.42 -7.70
C SER A 336 38.05 19.93 -7.74
N ASP A 337 37.39 20.66 -6.86
CA ASP A 337 37.51 22.12 -6.77
C ASP A 337 38.92 22.55 -6.41
N ALA A 338 39.58 21.83 -5.49
CA ALA A 338 40.96 22.09 -5.11
C ALA A 338 41.96 21.89 -6.28
N ARG A 339 41.70 20.87 -7.13
CA ARG A 339 42.51 20.64 -8.36
C ARG A 339 42.31 21.74 -9.40
N ASP A 340 41.08 22.23 -9.54
CA ASP A 340 40.78 23.32 -10.47
C ASP A 340 41.46 24.61 -10.03
N ILE A 341 41.43 24.93 -8.74
CA ILE A 341 42.11 26.09 -8.15
C ILE A 341 43.64 25.93 -8.24
N GLY A 342 44.15 24.77 -7.86
CA GLY A 342 45.56 24.41 -7.80
C GLY A 342 46.11 23.81 -9.10
N SER A 343 45.59 24.18 -10.27
CA SER A 343 45.90 23.55 -11.56
C SER A 343 47.42 23.52 -11.95
N ASN A 344 48.25 24.29 -11.28
CA ASN A 344 49.70 24.32 -11.46
C ASN A 344 50.48 23.64 -10.31
N LEU A 345 49.79 23.03 -9.36
CA LEU A 345 50.37 22.32 -8.21
C LEU A 345 50.37 20.80 -8.44
N TYR A 346 51.32 20.15 -7.78
CA TYR A 346 51.30 18.69 -7.72
C TYR A 346 50.19 18.22 -6.78
N GLU A 347 49.65 17.01 -7.01
CA GLU A 347 48.61 16.42 -6.19
C GLU A 347 48.95 16.41 -4.69
N SER A 348 50.21 16.13 -4.35
CA SER A 348 50.71 16.17 -2.97
C SER A 348 50.66 17.56 -2.33
N GLU A 349 50.81 18.61 -3.11
CA GLU A 349 50.73 19.99 -2.63
C GLU A 349 49.28 20.41 -2.42
N ILE A 350 48.36 19.97 -3.30
CA ILE A 350 46.92 20.18 -3.15
C ILE A 350 46.44 19.49 -1.87
N LEU A 351 46.76 18.21 -1.68
CA LEU A 351 46.39 17.47 -0.48
C LEU A 351 46.97 18.06 0.79
N ALA A 352 48.23 18.54 0.75
CA ALA A 352 48.84 19.21 1.89
C ALA A 352 48.14 20.54 2.23
N ALA A 353 47.71 21.31 1.23
CA ALA A 353 46.96 22.55 1.43
C ALA A 353 45.59 22.28 2.02
N LEU A 354 44.88 21.27 1.52
CA LEU A 354 43.60 20.82 2.08
C LEU A 354 43.75 20.35 3.55
N ALA A 355 44.79 19.57 3.83
CA ALA A 355 45.07 19.09 5.19
C ALA A 355 45.37 20.24 6.15
N TRP A 356 46.09 21.27 5.69
CA TRP A 356 46.37 22.47 6.48
C TRP A 356 45.09 23.27 6.78
N GLY A 357 44.09 23.23 5.88
CA GLY A 357 42.77 23.81 6.05
C GLY A 357 41.81 22.94 6.89
N GLY A 358 42.23 21.75 7.33
CA GLY A 358 41.38 20.82 8.05
C GLY A 358 40.39 20.02 7.18
N ALA A 359 40.65 20.00 5.86
CA ALA A 359 39.82 19.23 4.91
C ALA A 359 40.62 18.01 4.43
N THR A 360 40.51 16.92 5.12
CA THR A 360 41.17 15.65 4.75
C THR A 360 40.13 14.54 4.53
N GLU A 361 40.48 13.56 3.70
CA GLU A 361 39.65 12.39 3.50
C GLU A 361 39.34 11.63 4.80
N PRO A 362 40.29 11.42 5.74
CA PRO A 362 40.00 10.86 7.05
C PRO A 362 38.90 11.62 7.80
N GLU A 363 38.99 12.95 7.88
CA GLU A 363 38.04 13.77 8.65
C GLU A 363 36.67 13.88 7.97
N ILE A 364 36.63 13.97 6.64
CA ILE A 364 35.36 14.14 5.90
C ILE A 364 34.64 12.80 5.67
N VAL A 365 35.37 11.75 5.29
CA VAL A 365 34.81 10.48 4.87
C VAL A 365 34.99 9.41 5.94
N ILE A 366 36.24 9.11 6.32
CA ILE A 366 36.54 7.92 7.11
C ILE A 366 35.87 7.97 8.49
N ASP A 367 36.01 9.10 9.19
CA ASP A 367 35.42 9.26 10.53
C ASP A 367 33.87 9.25 10.46
N THR A 368 33.29 9.93 9.45
CA THR A 368 31.83 9.94 9.23
C THR A 368 31.32 8.54 8.92
N VAL A 369 31.97 7.80 8.02
CA VAL A 369 31.60 6.42 7.67
C VAL A 369 31.69 5.51 8.88
N GLN A 370 32.77 5.58 9.66
CA GLN A 370 32.92 4.76 10.86
C GLN A 370 31.84 5.03 11.92
N ASP A 371 31.47 6.30 12.14
CA ASP A 371 30.41 6.65 13.09
C ASP A 371 29.02 6.20 12.59
N CYS A 372 28.74 6.33 11.30
CA CYS A 372 27.52 5.82 10.69
C CYS A 372 27.44 4.29 10.77
N GLU A 373 28.49 3.57 10.40
CA GLU A 373 28.57 2.10 10.48
C GLU A 373 28.38 1.60 11.90
N LYS A 374 29.00 2.26 12.88
CA LYS A 374 28.81 1.94 14.30
C LYS A 374 27.35 2.10 14.73
N SER A 375 26.70 3.19 14.30
CA SER A 375 25.29 3.47 14.59
C SER A 375 24.37 2.46 13.89
N LEU A 376 24.69 2.02 12.68
CA LEU A 376 23.98 0.96 11.96
C LEU A 376 24.07 -0.39 12.68
N VAL A 377 25.22 -0.72 13.26
CA VAL A 377 25.41 -1.93 14.07
C VAL A 377 24.52 -1.87 15.33
N GLU A 378 24.47 -0.72 16.00
CA GLU A 378 23.62 -0.53 17.19
C GLU A 378 22.12 -0.61 16.83
N ALA A 379 21.69 0.03 15.75
CA ALA A 379 20.31 -0.05 15.24
C ALA A 379 19.93 -1.50 14.92
N THR A 380 20.80 -2.24 14.25
CA THR A 380 20.58 -3.65 13.93
C THR A 380 20.47 -4.52 15.18
N LYS A 381 21.26 -4.22 16.22
CA LYS A 381 21.19 -4.92 17.51
C LYS A 381 19.85 -4.65 18.20
N ILE A 382 19.38 -3.41 18.21
CA ILE A 382 18.07 -3.04 18.75
C ILE A 382 16.96 -3.82 18.03
N GLU A 383 16.99 -3.87 16.71
CA GLU A 383 16.03 -4.64 15.90
C GLU A 383 15.99 -6.12 16.33
N GLN A 384 17.16 -6.75 16.47
CA GLN A 384 17.26 -8.15 16.90
C GLN A 384 16.77 -8.39 18.33
N GLU A 385 17.03 -7.46 19.24
CA GLU A 385 16.55 -7.57 20.63
C GLU A 385 15.03 -7.43 20.70
N TYR A 386 14.45 -6.55 19.90
CA TYR A 386 13.00 -6.42 19.76
C TYR A 386 12.36 -7.68 19.16
N ASP A 387 12.91 -8.22 18.07
CA ASP A 387 12.42 -9.46 17.47
C ASP A 387 12.41 -10.60 18.49
N LYS A 388 13.49 -10.77 19.28
CA LYS A 388 13.54 -11.76 20.37
C LYS A 388 12.49 -11.50 21.46
N LEU A 389 12.23 -10.24 21.80
CA LEU A 389 11.20 -9.89 22.77
C LEU A 389 9.81 -10.28 22.25
N LEU A 390 9.50 -9.94 21.01
CA LEU A 390 8.22 -10.26 20.36
C LEU A 390 8.04 -11.77 20.21
N GLU A 391 9.08 -12.51 19.85
CA GLU A 391 9.07 -13.99 19.83
C GLU A 391 8.70 -14.56 21.21
N ARG A 392 9.35 -14.09 22.29
CA ARG A 392 9.04 -14.54 23.65
C ARG A 392 7.58 -14.23 24.05
N ILE A 393 7.06 -13.05 23.67
CA ILE A 393 5.66 -12.71 23.91
C ILE A 393 4.75 -13.69 23.15
N ASN A 394 5.02 -13.95 21.88
CA ASN A 394 4.26 -14.89 21.08
C ASN A 394 4.30 -16.33 21.63
N GLU A 395 5.45 -16.78 22.10
CA GLU A 395 5.59 -18.09 22.73
C GLU A 395 4.81 -18.17 24.05
N ALA A 396 4.86 -17.13 24.88
CA ALA A 396 4.09 -17.07 26.13
C ALA A 396 2.57 -17.15 25.85
N ILE A 397 2.07 -16.40 24.86
CA ILE A 397 0.66 -16.43 24.44
C ILE A 397 0.26 -17.82 23.94
N LYS A 398 1.08 -18.45 23.09
CA LYS A 398 0.84 -19.81 22.59
C LYS A 398 0.84 -20.85 23.70
N SER A 399 1.76 -20.72 24.65
CA SER A 399 1.83 -21.60 25.83
C SER A 399 0.58 -21.49 26.70
N GLN A 400 0.09 -20.27 26.92
CA GLN A 400 -1.15 -20.04 27.67
C GLN A 400 -2.37 -20.67 26.99
N LEU A 401 -2.53 -20.46 25.68
CA LEU A 401 -3.61 -21.07 24.89
C LEU A 401 -3.56 -22.60 24.91
N LYS A 402 -2.35 -23.18 24.82
CA LYS A 402 -2.17 -24.63 24.90
C LYS A 402 -2.56 -25.18 26.27
N THR A 403 -2.14 -24.50 27.33
CA THR A 403 -2.51 -24.90 28.72
C THR A 403 -4.01 -24.86 28.93
N ASP A 404 -4.70 -23.82 28.45
CA ASP A 404 -6.17 -23.72 28.52
C ASP A 404 -6.85 -24.87 27.76
N GLN A 405 -6.39 -25.21 26.56
CA GLN A 405 -6.91 -26.35 25.80
C GLN A 405 -6.71 -27.70 26.51
N GLU A 406 -5.56 -27.89 27.14
CA GLU A 406 -5.26 -29.11 27.90
C GLU A 406 -6.16 -29.23 29.15
N LEU A 407 -6.35 -28.13 29.90
CA LEU A 407 -7.28 -28.07 31.02
C LEU A 407 -8.73 -28.34 30.60
N ALA A 408 -9.20 -27.73 29.50
CA ALA A 408 -10.53 -27.97 28.97
C ALA A 408 -10.75 -29.44 28.61
N LYS A 409 -9.74 -30.12 28.04
CA LYS A 409 -9.79 -31.57 27.74
C LYS A 409 -9.85 -32.41 28.99
N GLN A 410 -9.04 -32.08 30.01
CA GLN A 410 -9.04 -32.80 31.27
C GLN A 410 -10.38 -32.70 32.01
N ILE A 411 -10.96 -31.48 32.05
CA ILE A 411 -12.29 -31.27 32.64
C ILE A 411 -13.35 -32.04 31.86
N GLY A 412 -13.36 -31.99 30.51
CA GLY A 412 -14.28 -32.75 29.68
C GLY A 412 -14.18 -34.26 29.89
N SER A 413 -12.99 -34.79 30.18
CA SER A 413 -12.80 -36.23 30.47
C SER A 413 -13.23 -36.63 31.88
N MET A 414 -13.38 -35.67 32.81
CA MET A 414 -13.86 -35.95 34.19
C MET A 414 -15.40 -35.97 34.29
N TYR A 415 -16.07 -35.35 33.34
CA TYR A 415 -17.53 -35.22 33.35
C TYR A 415 -18.24 -35.95 32.19
N GLY A 416 -17.52 -36.63 31.31
CA GLY A 416 -17.99 -37.53 30.27
C GLY A 416 -17.73 -38.95 30.64
#